data_038cf9bdc112a2bdd060f99aa7b56294
#
_entry.id   038cf9bdc112a2bdd060f99aa7b56294
#
_cell.length_a   1.000
_cell.length_b   1.000
_cell.length_c   1.000
_cell.angle_alpha   90.00
_cell.angle_beta   90.00
_cell.angle_gamma   90.00
#
_symmetry.space_group_name_H-M   'P 1'
#
loop_
_entity.id
_entity.type
_entity.pdbx_description
1 polymer ?
#
loop_
_entity_poly.entity_id
_entity_poly.type
_entity_poly.pdbx_seq_one_letter_code
_entity_poly.pdbx_strand_id
1 'polypeptide(L)'
;MKLRKFTALLLALLTAAAVLTGCDTAADSGADTVLGSGGKTLRIVSGSENRELEPILEDFAKSEGVRIEMTYQGSLDIMRLLEGEELPYDAVWPASSLWLDAADTSLNLKHAESVSITPVVFGIRQSLAQELGLVGKEVSVGDLLEPIRGGKLKFCMTSATQSNSGASAYIGFLYALLGNPETLTSADLESERLRTQMTELLSGVDRSSGSSDWLKDMFLQGDFDAMVNYECLVIQANQELEAQGREPLYVVYPTDGLTIADSPLAYVDQGDGEKEELFLKLQEYLL
;
A
#
# COMPACT_ATOMS: atom_id res chain seq x y z
N MET A 1 42.33 -48.56 -12.00
CA MET A 1 41.89 -47.86 -10.75
C MET A 1 42.37 -46.40 -10.65
N LYS A 2 43.48 -45.98 -11.27
CA LYS A 2 44.02 -44.59 -11.19
C LYS A 2 43.28 -43.60 -12.08
N LEU A 3 42.75 -44.03 -13.22
CA LEU A 3 42.05 -43.14 -14.19
C LEU A 3 40.65 -42.68 -13.72
N ARG A 4 39.93 -43.52 -12.97
CA ARG A 4 38.61 -43.17 -12.40
C ARG A 4 38.67 -42.16 -11.24
N LYS A 5 39.79 -42.08 -10.53
CA LYS A 5 40.01 -41.10 -9.45
C LYS A 5 40.36 -39.73 -10.01
N PHE A 6 41.00 -39.66 -11.18
CA PHE A 6 41.32 -38.37 -11.86
C PHE A 6 40.09 -37.71 -12.47
N THR A 7 39.19 -38.49 -13.11
CA THR A 7 37.93 -37.97 -13.65
C THR A 7 36.98 -37.49 -12.55
N ALA A 8 36.94 -38.17 -11.39
CA ALA A 8 36.10 -37.71 -10.27
C ALA A 8 36.62 -36.41 -9.61
N LEU A 9 37.97 -36.23 -9.59
CA LEU A 9 38.60 -35.02 -9.06
C LEU A 9 38.41 -33.83 -10.05
N LEU A 10 38.43 -34.05 -11.36
CA LEU A 10 38.21 -33.03 -12.36
C LEU A 10 36.72 -32.57 -12.39
N LEU A 11 35.78 -33.52 -12.21
CA LEU A 11 34.35 -33.19 -12.10
C LEU A 11 34.05 -32.41 -10.80
N ALA A 12 34.68 -32.72 -9.71
CA ALA A 12 34.51 -31.98 -8.44
C ALA A 12 35.11 -30.57 -8.46
N LEU A 13 36.19 -30.35 -9.23
CA LEU A 13 36.79 -29.04 -9.46
C LEU A 13 35.93 -28.17 -10.45
N LEU A 14 35.28 -28.77 -11.42
CA LEU A 14 34.38 -28.09 -12.35
C LEU A 14 33.06 -27.69 -11.69
N THR A 15 32.56 -28.50 -10.76
CA THR A 15 31.36 -28.12 -9.96
C THR A 15 31.65 -27.06 -8.88
N ALA A 16 32.86 -27.04 -8.31
CA ALA A 16 33.27 -25.99 -7.39
C ALA A 16 33.52 -24.64 -8.08
N ALA A 17 33.97 -24.63 -9.35
CA ALA A 17 34.14 -23.40 -10.12
C ALA A 17 32.79 -22.81 -10.63
N ALA A 18 31.76 -23.64 -10.80
CA ALA A 18 30.41 -23.17 -11.20
C ALA A 18 29.61 -22.55 -10.04
N VAL A 19 30.01 -22.77 -8.79
CA VAL A 19 29.35 -22.17 -7.60
C VAL A 19 29.98 -20.82 -7.20
N LEU A 20 31.12 -20.42 -7.81
CA LEU A 20 31.84 -19.19 -7.49
C LEU A 20 31.61 -18.03 -8.47
N THR A 21 30.73 -18.19 -9.46
CA THR A 21 30.39 -17.11 -10.41
C THR A 21 28.94 -16.61 -10.27
N GLY A 22 28.37 -16.69 -9.07
CA GLY A 22 27.01 -16.27 -8.79
C GLY A 22 26.85 -15.58 -7.44
N CYS A 23 27.87 -14.85 -6.98
CA CYS A 23 27.72 -13.85 -5.93
C CYS A 23 28.13 -12.52 -6.52
N ASP A 24 27.22 -11.89 -7.27
CA ASP A 24 27.13 -10.45 -7.17
C ASP A 24 26.81 -10.19 -5.70
N THR A 25 27.74 -9.56 -5.00
CA THR A 25 27.49 -8.97 -3.70
C THR A 25 26.57 -7.77 -3.93
N ALA A 26 25.28 -8.02 -4.18
CA ALA A 26 24.27 -7.08 -3.75
C ALA A 26 24.46 -7.02 -2.24
N ALA A 27 25.03 -5.94 -1.74
CA ALA A 27 24.96 -5.63 -0.32
C ALA A 27 23.46 -5.77 0.02
N ASP A 28 23.17 -6.57 1.04
CA ASP A 28 21.80 -6.74 1.54
C ASP A 28 21.32 -5.35 1.96
N SER A 29 20.62 -4.66 1.04
CA SER A 29 20.16 -3.28 1.24
C SER A 29 18.97 -3.23 2.17
N GLY A 30 18.39 -4.40 2.51
CA GLY A 30 17.12 -4.49 3.24
C GLY A 30 15.93 -3.96 2.45
N ALA A 31 16.09 -3.62 1.17
CA ALA A 31 15.02 -3.19 0.30
C ALA A 31 14.17 -4.38 -0.17
N ASP A 32 12.85 -4.17 -0.31
CA ASP A 32 11.94 -5.20 -0.84
C ASP A 32 12.13 -5.39 -2.34
N THR A 33 12.42 -4.30 -3.06
CA THR A 33 12.65 -4.31 -4.52
C THR A 33 13.82 -3.39 -4.88
N VAL A 34 14.62 -3.83 -5.85
CA VAL A 34 15.72 -3.05 -6.41
C VAL A 34 15.54 -2.92 -7.91
N LEU A 35 15.44 -1.68 -8.38
CA LEU A 35 15.16 -1.32 -9.76
C LEU A 35 16.37 -0.63 -10.38
N GLY A 36 16.70 -0.98 -11.63
CA GLY A 36 17.89 -0.47 -12.31
C GLY A 36 19.21 -1.03 -11.76
N SER A 37 20.35 -0.53 -12.28
CA SER A 37 21.68 -1.09 -11.97
C SER A 37 22.79 -0.04 -11.94
N GLY A 38 22.46 1.25 -11.77
CA GLY A 38 23.41 2.37 -11.80
C GLY A 38 24.21 2.54 -10.51
N GLY A 39 25.22 3.41 -10.56
CA GLY A 39 26.08 3.73 -9.42
C GLY A 39 25.45 4.69 -8.40
N LYS A 40 24.52 5.56 -8.82
CA LYS A 40 23.76 6.44 -7.91
C LYS A 40 22.49 5.71 -7.47
N THR A 41 22.20 5.79 -6.17
CA THR A 41 21.05 5.08 -5.57
C THR A 41 20.13 6.08 -4.88
N LEU A 42 18.82 5.96 -5.17
CA LEU A 42 17.75 6.54 -4.35
C LEU A 42 17.09 5.44 -3.53
N ARG A 43 17.01 5.63 -2.23
CA ARG A 43 16.31 4.76 -1.29
C ARG A 43 14.99 5.38 -0.93
N ILE A 44 13.89 4.68 -1.21
CA ILE A 44 12.53 5.19 -1.03
C ILE A 44 11.76 4.24 -0.11
N VAL A 45 11.20 4.77 0.98
CA VAL A 45 10.19 4.05 1.75
C VAL A 45 8.81 4.51 1.29
N SER A 46 7.96 3.55 0.93
CA SER A 46 6.70 3.80 0.24
C SER A 46 5.54 3.02 0.83
N GLY A 47 4.33 3.55 0.69
CA GLY A 47 3.12 2.75 0.83
C GLY A 47 3.10 1.62 -0.19
N SER A 48 2.54 0.47 0.19
CA SER A 48 2.58 -0.75 -0.64
C SER A 48 1.71 -0.67 -1.90
N GLU A 49 0.76 0.24 -1.95
CA GLU A 49 -0.07 0.54 -3.13
C GLU A 49 0.76 1.03 -4.32
N ASN A 50 1.90 1.67 -4.07
CA ASN A 50 2.80 2.19 -5.10
C ASN A 50 3.67 1.10 -5.75
N ARG A 51 3.60 -0.16 -5.30
CA ARG A 51 4.30 -1.30 -5.93
C ARG A 51 3.93 -1.44 -7.41
N GLU A 52 2.71 -1.09 -7.76
CA GLU A 52 2.24 -1.10 -9.15
C GLU A 52 2.99 -0.14 -10.08
N LEU A 53 3.66 0.85 -9.51
CA LEU A 53 4.47 1.80 -10.26
C LEU A 53 5.91 1.30 -10.51
N GLU A 54 6.29 0.13 -9.98
CA GLU A 54 7.63 -0.46 -10.20
C GLU A 54 8.05 -0.51 -11.67
N PRO A 55 7.18 -0.88 -12.64
CA PRO A 55 7.57 -0.86 -14.06
C PRO A 55 7.97 0.54 -14.55
N ILE A 56 7.28 1.59 -14.09
CA ILE A 56 7.56 2.98 -14.43
C ILE A 56 8.87 3.43 -13.78
N LEU A 57 9.08 3.07 -12.51
CA LEU A 57 10.30 3.34 -11.77
C LEU A 57 11.52 2.63 -12.39
N GLU A 58 11.33 1.39 -12.84
CA GLU A 58 12.37 0.61 -13.54
C GLU A 58 12.76 1.24 -14.87
N ASP A 59 11.79 1.76 -15.65
CA ASP A 59 12.06 2.46 -16.91
C ASP A 59 12.82 3.76 -16.65
N PHE A 60 12.43 4.53 -15.64
CA PHE A 60 13.19 5.70 -15.19
C PHE A 60 14.61 5.33 -14.77
N ALA A 61 14.77 4.33 -13.91
CA ALA A 61 16.07 3.89 -13.41
C ALA A 61 17.02 3.48 -14.55
N LYS A 62 16.52 2.80 -15.58
CA LYS A 62 17.26 2.43 -16.79
C LYS A 62 17.64 3.65 -17.62
N SER A 63 16.71 4.58 -17.83
CA SER A 63 16.93 5.77 -18.66
C SER A 63 17.99 6.71 -18.07
N GLU A 64 17.98 6.88 -16.75
CA GLU A 64 18.94 7.74 -16.03
C GLU A 64 20.22 6.99 -15.62
N GLY A 65 20.29 5.67 -15.79
CA GLY A 65 21.44 4.85 -15.37
C GLY A 65 21.66 4.85 -13.88
N VAL A 66 20.59 4.78 -13.10
CA VAL A 66 20.57 4.84 -11.63
C VAL A 66 19.96 3.57 -11.03
N ARG A 67 20.01 3.47 -9.72
CA ARG A 67 19.39 2.42 -8.92
C ARG A 67 18.33 3.03 -8.01
N ILE A 68 17.17 2.41 -7.93
CA ILE A 68 16.11 2.74 -6.98
C ILE A 68 15.91 1.56 -6.05
N GLU A 69 15.98 1.77 -4.76
CA GLU A 69 15.72 0.78 -3.72
C GLU A 69 14.38 1.13 -3.05
N MET A 70 13.40 0.26 -3.22
CA MET A 70 12.06 0.42 -2.65
C MET A 70 11.91 -0.44 -1.40
N THR A 71 11.40 0.17 -0.33
CA THR A 71 10.95 -0.52 0.88
C THR A 71 9.48 -0.20 1.11
N TYR A 72 8.64 -1.24 1.28
CA TYR A 72 7.19 -1.06 1.39
C TYR A 72 6.70 -1.24 2.81
N GLN A 73 5.97 -0.25 3.32
CA GLN A 73 5.41 -0.25 4.68
C GLN A 73 4.01 0.37 4.69
N GLY A 74 3.28 0.18 5.78
CA GLY A 74 2.07 0.96 6.01
C GLY A 74 2.40 2.43 6.28
N SER A 75 1.56 3.36 5.81
CA SER A 75 1.84 4.80 5.92
C SER A 75 1.97 5.30 7.36
N LEU A 76 1.29 4.65 8.32
CA LEU A 76 1.45 4.98 9.74
C LEU A 76 2.80 4.50 10.29
N ASP A 77 3.35 3.44 9.75
CA ASP A 77 4.70 2.99 10.11
C ASP A 77 5.75 3.93 9.49
N ILE A 78 5.50 4.43 8.25
CA ILE A 78 6.33 5.50 7.64
C ILE A 78 6.29 6.76 8.51
N MET A 79 5.12 7.20 8.98
CA MET A 79 4.99 8.33 9.89
C MET A 79 5.86 8.14 11.14
N ARG A 80 5.82 6.96 11.77
CA ARG A 80 6.65 6.64 12.95
C ARG A 80 8.14 6.66 12.64
N LEU A 81 8.56 6.27 11.43
CA LEU A 81 9.96 6.38 11.01
C LEU A 81 10.38 7.86 10.93
N LEU A 82 9.49 8.76 10.49
CA LEU A 82 9.75 10.20 10.43
C LEU A 82 9.91 10.84 11.81
N GLU A 83 9.38 10.26 12.87
CA GLU A 83 9.58 10.73 14.26
C GLU A 83 10.98 10.41 14.80
N GLY A 84 11.77 9.59 14.08
CA GLY A 84 13.16 9.28 14.41
C GLY A 84 14.12 10.42 14.11
N GLU A 85 15.31 10.41 14.75
CA GLU A 85 16.36 11.41 14.51
C GLU A 85 17.10 11.20 13.17
N GLU A 86 17.12 9.96 12.68
CA GLU A 86 17.79 9.56 11.45
C GLU A 86 16.86 8.67 10.61
N LEU A 87 16.87 8.89 9.30
CA LEU A 87 16.12 8.09 8.35
C LEU A 87 17.07 7.53 7.27
N PRO A 88 17.15 6.22 7.05
CA PRO A 88 18.06 5.62 6.07
C PRO A 88 17.56 5.72 4.63
N TYR A 89 16.53 6.52 4.38
CA TYR A 89 15.90 6.73 3.08
C TYR A 89 16.14 8.15 2.56
N ASP A 90 16.23 8.27 1.24
CA ASP A 90 16.40 9.55 0.54
C ASP A 90 15.04 10.20 0.22
N ALA A 91 13.98 9.40 0.21
CA ALA A 91 12.62 9.88 -0.01
C ALA A 91 11.58 9.04 0.77
N VAL A 92 10.44 9.66 1.04
CA VAL A 92 9.26 9.04 1.67
C VAL A 92 8.05 9.22 0.77
N TRP A 93 7.24 8.16 0.66
CA TRP A 93 6.08 8.13 -0.23
C TRP A 93 4.87 7.45 0.46
N PRO A 94 4.29 8.07 1.50
CA PRO A 94 3.09 7.53 2.14
C PRO A 94 1.87 7.72 1.26
N ALA A 95 0.79 7.01 1.56
CA ALA A 95 -0.47 7.11 0.81
C ALA A 95 -1.19 8.45 0.98
N SER A 96 -0.90 9.20 2.06
CA SER A 96 -1.55 10.49 2.32
C SER A 96 -0.60 11.49 2.95
N SER A 97 -0.72 12.76 2.53
CA SER A 97 -0.03 13.92 3.10
C SER A 97 -0.33 14.12 4.58
N LEU A 98 -1.50 13.66 5.05
CA LEU A 98 -1.86 13.66 6.47
C LEU A 98 -0.75 13.08 7.35
N TRP A 99 -0.06 12.03 6.89
CA TRP A 99 0.98 11.37 7.69
C TRP A 99 2.31 12.10 7.68
N LEU A 100 2.59 12.90 6.65
CA LEU A 100 3.73 13.81 6.65
C LEU A 100 3.48 14.99 7.61
N ASP A 101 2.26 15.52 7.60
CA ASP A 101 1.86 16.65 8.45
C ASP A 101 1.69 16.25 9.93
N ALA A 102 1.24 15.00 10.17
CA ALA A 102 1.02 14.49 11.52
C ALA A 102 2.32 14.04 12.22
N ALA A 103 3.37 13.77 11.47
CA ALA A 103 4.65 13.36 12.03
C ALA A 103 5.29 14.52 12.82
N ASP A 104 5.64 14.28 14.10
CA ASP A 104 6.48 15.19 14.89
C ASP A 104 7.96 14.97 14.51
N THR A 105 8.34 15.47 13.32
CA THR A 105 9.64 15.23 12.74
C THR A 105 10.55 16.48 12.79
N SER A 106 11.83 16.25 13.13
CA SER A 106 12.90 17.22 12.96
C SER A 106 13.59 17.11 11.59
N LEU A 107 13.23 16.13 10.78
CA LEU A 107 13.80 15.92 9.44
C LEU A 107 13.29 17.01 8.49
N ASN A 108 14.18 17.42 7.60
CA ASN A 108 13.86 18.44 6.60
C ASN A 108 13.27 17.76 5.36
N LEU A 109 11.94 17.74 5.25
CA LEU A 109 11.24 17.24 4.09
C LEU A 109 11.07 18.36 3.06
N LYS A 110 11.46 18.10 1.82
CA LYS A 110 11.38 19.03 0.69
C LYS A 110 10.57 18.42 -0.45
N HIS A 111 10.07 19.29 -1.31
CA HIS A 111 9.46 18.90 -2.60
C HIS A 111 8.33 17.88 -2.47
N ALA A 112 7.51 17.98 -1.42
CA ALA A 112 6.35 17.11 -1.27
C ALA A 112 5.30 17.44 -2.33
N GLU A 113 5.05 16.49 -3.26
CA GLU A 113 4.07 16.63 -4.34
C GLU A 113 3.21 15.37 -4.44
N SER A 114 1.91 15.55 -4.64
CA SER A 114 0.97 14.46 -4.89
C SER A 114 1.22 13.84 -6.26
N VAL A 115 1.54 12.55 -6.31
CA VAL A 115 1.85 11.83 -7.57
C VAL A 115 0.64 11.07 -8.09
N SER A 116 -0.31 10.73 -7.22
CA SER A 116 -1.53 10.03 -7.61
C SER A 116 -2.64 10.29 -6.61
N ILE A 117 -3.88 10.05 -7.05
CA ILE A 117 -5.08 10.18 -6.22
C ILE A 117 -5.87 8.88 -6.32
N THR A 118 -6.24 8.31 -5.18
CA THR A 118 -7.09 7.12 -5.13
C THR A 118 -8.04 7.16 -3.93
N PRO A 119 -9.37 6.93 -4.14
CA PRO A 119 -10.32 6.83 -3.04
C PRO A 119 -10.22 5.47 -2.34
N VAL A 120 -10.64 5.44 -1.07
CA VAL A 120 -10.89 4.20 -0.32
C VAL A 120 -12.33 3.75 -0.56
N VAL A 121 -12.49 2.54 -1.08
CA VAL A 121 -13.78 2.01 -1.56
C VAL A 121 -14.07 0.61 -1.00
N PHE A 122 -15.31 0.16 -1.14
CA PHE A 122 -15.64 -1.25 -0.95
C PHE A 122 -15.62 -1.96 -2.30
N GLY A 123 -14.80 -3.00 -2.44
CA GLY A 123 -14.90 -3.98 -3.51
C GLY A 123 -15.71 -5.17 -2.99
N ILE A 124 -16.91 -5.40 -3.52
CA ILE A 124 -17.83 -6.46 -3.08
C ILE A 124 -18.05 -7.44 -4.24
N ARG A 125 -18.01 -8.76 -4.02
CA ARG A 125 -18.31 -9.73 -5.09
C ARG A 125 -19.57 -9.33 -5.83
N GLN A 126 -19.52 -9.35 -7.16
CA GLN A 126 -20.59 -8.85 -8.03
C GLN A 126 -21.94 -9.52 -7.71
N SER A 127 -21.96 -10.84 -7.49
CA SER A 127 -23.18 -11.59 -7.14
C SER A 127 -23.74 -11.14 -5.79
N LEU A 128 -22.90 -10.93 -4.79
CA LEU A 128 -23.30 -10.45 -3.47
C LEU A 128 -23.82 -9.00 -3.55
N ALA A 129 -23.13 -8.12 -4.29
CA ALA A 129 -23.59 -6.75 -4.49
C ALA A 129 -24.99 -6.70 -5.14
N GLN A 130 -25.28 -7.62 -6.09
CA GLN A 130 -26.60 -7.78 -6.70
C GLN A 130 -27.63 -8.30 -5.68
N GLU A 131 -27.29 -9.32 -4.91
CA GLU A 131 -28.18 -9.90 -3.87
C GLU A 131 -28.56 -8.84 -2.82
N LEU A 132 -27.58 -8.03 -2.40
CA LEU A 132 -27.80 -6.96 -1.43
C LEU A 132 -28.48 -5.72 -2.06
N GLY A 133 -28.68 -5.73 -3.39
CA GLY A 133 -29.32 -4.63 -4.11
C GLY A 133 -28.54 -3.33 -4.12
N LEU A 134 -27.20 -3.41 -4.10
CA LEU A 134 -26.29 -2.26 -4.10
C LEU A 134 -25.95 -1.78 -5.52
N VAL A 135 -26.08 -2.65 -6.53
CA VAL A 135 -25.70 -2.34 -7.92
C VAL A 135 -26.56 -1.22 -8.50
N GLY A 136 -25.89 -0.18 -9.01
CA GLY A 136 -26.55 0.98 -9.63
C GLY A 136 -27.26 1.91 -8.66
N LYS A 137 -26.97 1.83 -7.37
CA LYS A 137 -27.50 2.72 -6.34
C LYS A 137 -26.41 3.57 -5.72
N GLU A 138 -26.83 4.72 -5.20
CA GLU A 138 -26.05 5.48 -4.23
C GLU A 138 -26.08 4.72 -2.91
N VAL A 139 -24.92 4.41 -2.34
CA VAL A 139 -24.77 3.60 -1.12
C VAL A 139 -24.05 4.43 -0.07
N SER A 140 -24.66 4.62 1.07
CA SER A 140 -24.04 5.22 2.25
C SER A 140 -23.35 4.16 3.12
N VAL A 141 -22.47 4.56 4.03
CA VAL A 141 -21.92 3.65 5.06
C VAL A 141 -23.05 3.07 5.92
N GLY A 142 -24.09 3.88 6.18
CA GLY A 142 -25.26 3.44 6.91
C GLY A 142 -26.02 2.29 6.25
N ASP A 143 -26.07 2.23 4.92
CA ASP A 143 -26.74 1.18 4.16
C ASP A 143 -26.03 -0.19 4.28
N LEU A 144 -24.74 -0.19 4.62
CA LEU A 144 -23.95 -1.40 4.81
C LEU A 144 -24.15 -2.03 6.21
N LEU A 145 -24.66 -1.27 7.20
CA LEU A 145 -24.87 -1.78 8.55
C LEU A 145 -25.85 -2.94 8.62
N GLU A 146 -26.98 -2.86 7.89
CA GLU A 146 -27.99 -3.91 7.90
C GLU A 146 -27.48 -5.25 7.36
N PRO A 147 -26.84 -5.30 6.15
CA PRO A 147 -26.21 -6.52 5.65
C PRO A 147 -25.12 -7.08 6.58
N ILE A 148 -24.33 -6.21 7.21
CA ILE A 148 -23.27 -6.62 8.15
C ILE A 148 -23.92 -7.22 9.42
N ARG A 149 -24.87 -6.52 10.02
CA ARG A 149 -25.61 -7.00 11.20
C ARG A 149 -26.31 -8.35 10.95
N GLY A 150 -26.86 -8.52 9.74
CA GLY A 150 -27.48 -9.75 9.30
C GLY A 150 -26.49 -10.87 8.96
N GLY A 151 -25.18 -10.63 9.05
CA GLY A 151 -24.13 -11.59 8.70
C GLY A 151 -24.04 -11.91 7.21
N LYS A 152 -24.65 -11.10 6.36
CA LYS A 152 -24.68 -11.26 4.90
C LYS A 152 -23.50 -10.59 4.21
N LEU A 153 -22.87 -9.61 4.83
CA LEU A 153 -21.69 -8.91 4.31
C LEU A 153 -20.58 -8.98 5.34
N LYS A 154 -19.47 -9.59 4.93
CA LYS A 154 -18.19 -9.57 5.63
C LYS A 154 -17.14 -9.02 4.69
N PHE A 155 -16.14 -8.34 5.23
CA PHE A 155 -15.09 -7.74 4.43
C PHE A 155 -13.73 -7.82 5.10
N CYS A 156 -12.69 -7.77 4.29
CA CYS A 156 -11.32 -7.57 4.75
C CYS A 156 -10.98 -6.09 4.72
N MET A 157 -10.19 -5.60 5.67
CA MET A 157 -9.61 -4.25 5.63
C MET A 157 -8.25 -4.26 6.29
N THR A 158 -7.43 -3.24 6.01
CA THR A 158 -6.15 -3.11 6.69
C THR A 158 -6.32 -2.62 8.13
N SER A 159 -5.28 -2.83 8.94
CA SER A 159 -5.22 -2.30 10.31
C SER A 159 -5.22 -0.76 10.29
N ALA A 160 -6.16 -0.15 10.99
CA ALA A 160 -6.24 1.31 11.13
C ALA A 160 -5.06 1.93 11.91
N THR A 161 -4.20 1.11 12.52
CA THR A 161 -3.02 1.55 13.27
C THR A 161 -1.70 1.32 12.53
N GLN A 162 -1.75 0.77 11.30
CA GLN A 162 -0.57 0.47 10.50
C GLN A 162 -0.67 1.04 9.07
N SER A 163 -1.83 0.92 8.44
CA SER A 163 -2.04 1.27 7.03
C SER A 163 -3.02 2.43 6.87
N ASN A 164 -2.73 3.32 5.90
CA ASN A 164 -3.60 4.45 5.59
C ASN A 164 -4.98 4.00 5.11
N SER A 165 -5.13 2.97 4.27
CA SER A 165 -6.46 2.55 3.80
C SER A 165 -7.39 2.17 4.95
N GLY A 166 -6.86 1.49 5.98
CA GLY A 166 -7.62 1.17 7.20
C GLY A 166 -7.91 2.39 8.07
N ALA A 167 -6.91 3.25 8.29
CA ALA A 167 -7.09 4.48 9.06
C ALA A 167 -8.09 5.42 8.39
N SER A 168 -7.94 5.63 7.08
CA SER A 168 -8.84 6.48 6.28
C SER A 168 -10.26 5.92 6.24
N ALA A 169 -10.43 4.60 6.03
CA ALA A 169 -11.75 3.97 6.12
C ALA A 169 -12.38 4.17 7.50
N TYR A 170 -11.61 3.96 8.58
CA TYR A 170 -12.10 4.15 9.94
C TYR A 170 -12.56 5.59 10.19
N ILE A 171 -11.77 6.58 9.75
CA ILE A 171 -12.12 8.01 9.85
C ILE A 171 -13.37 8.30 9.00
N GLY A 172 -13.43 7.81 7.77
CA GLY A 172 -14.59 7.97 6.89
C GLY A 172 -15.87 7.40 7.50
N PHE A 173 -15.79 6.23 8.14
CA PHE A 173 -16.92 5.63 8.86
C PHE A 173 -17.38 6.49 10.03
N LEU A 174 -16.46 7.08 10.80
CA LEU A 174 -16.80 8.01 11.88
C LEU A 174 -17.58 9.22 11.33
N TYR A 175 -17.06 9.86 10.28
CA TYR A 175 -17.69 11.01 9.65
C TYR A 175 -19.09 10.66 9.11
N ALA A 176 -19.23 9.57 8.38
CA ALA A 176 -20.51 9.11 7.83
C ALA A 176 -21.55 8.87 8.92
N LEU A 177 -21.21 8.12 9.96
CA LEU A 177 -22.12 7.76 11.04
C LEU A 177 -22.52 8.96 11.94
N LEU A 178 -21.73 10.04 11.91
CA LEU A 178 -22.02 11.31 12.57
C LEU A 178 -22.76 12.30 11.66
N GLY A 179 -22.98 11.98 10.38
CA GLY A 179 -23.64 12.85 9.41
C GLY A 179 -22.72 13.94 8.85
N ASN A 180 -21.45 13.63 8.68
CA ASN A 180 -20.41 14.49 8.11
C ASN A 180 -20.27 15.85 8.79
N PRO A 181 -19.94 15.92 10.08
CA PRO A 181 -19.69 17.18 10.77
C PRO A 181 -18.45 17.88 10.18
N GLU A 182 -18.39 19.21 10.24
CA GLU A 182 -17.21 19.96 9.79
C GLU A 182 -15.94 19.58 10.58
N THR A 183 -16.10 19.22 11.85
CA THR A 183 -14.99 18.85 12.73
C THR A 183 -15.44 17.77 13.71
N LEU A 184 -14.62 16.73 13.89
CA LEU A 184 -14.83 15.74 14.95
C LEU A 184 -14.38 16.32 16.29
N THR A 185 -15.24 16.18 17.30
CA THR A 185 -14.93 16.60 18.67
C THR A 185 -14.78 15.37 19.58
N SER A 186 -14.14 15.56 20.74
CA SER A 186 -14.07 14.50 21.75
C SER A 186 -15.46 14.03 22.21
N ALA A 187 -16.43 14.95 22.28
CA ALA A 187 -17.81 14.62 22.66
C ALA A 187 -18.49 13.71 21.62
N ASP A 188 -18.21 13.90 20.33
CA ASP A 188 -18.72 13.04 19.27
C ASP A 188 -18.18 11.61 19.43
N LEU A 189 -16.89 11.47 19.75
CA LEU A 189 -16.23 10.17 19.94
C LEU A 189 -16.69 9.44 21.21
N GLU A 190 -17.21 10.16 22.21
CA GLU A 190 -17.80 9.61 23.43
C GLU A 190 -19.26 9.15 23.26
N SER A 191 -19.88 9.41 22.10
CA SER A 191 -21.27 9.06 21.81
C SER A 191 -21.49 7.54 21.84
N GLU A 192 -22.38 7.08 22.72
CA GLU A 192 -22.80 5.67 22.79
C GLU A 192 -23.40 5.16 21.47
N ARG A 193 -24.15 6.01 20.76
CA ARG A 193 -24.70 5.69 19.44
C ARG A 193 -23.59 5.41 18.44
N LEU A 194 -22.59 6.32 18.34
CA LEU A 194 -21.48 6.14 17.42
C LEU A 194 -20.70 4.89 17.75
N ARG A 195 -20.39 4.66 19.03
CA ARG A 195 -19.68 3.47 19.49
C ARG A 195 -20.40 2.19 19.10
N THR A 196 -21.72 2.14 19.27
CA THR A 196 -22.55 0.99 18.89
C THR A 196 -22.48 0.77 17.38
N GLN A 197 -22.72 1.79 16.56
CA GLN A 197 -22.71 1.68 15.10
C GLN A 197 -21.32 1.32 14.55
N MET A 198 -20.24 1.88 15.09
CA MET A 198 -18.86 1.50 14.73
C MET A 198 -18.58 0.05 15.12
N THR A 199 -19.02 -0.41 16.29
CA THR A 199 -18.86 -1.81 16.71
C THR A 199 -19.61 -2.74 15.76
N GLU A 200 -20.82 -2.40 15.35
CA GLU A 200 -21.60 -3.15 14.39
C GLU A 200 -20.89 -3.20 13.03
N LEU A 201 -20.44 -2.06 12.49
CA LEU A 201 -19.75 -1.98 11.21
C LEU A 201 -18.46 -2.83 11.22
N LEU A 202 -17.64 -2.65 12.26
CA LEU A 202 -16.37 -3.37 12.38
C LEU A 202 -16.56 -4.87 12.71
N SER A 203 -17.73 -5.29 13.15
CA SER A 203 -18.06 -6.72 13.31
C SER A 203 -18.10 -7.45 11.95
N GLY A 204 -18.24 -6.72 10.85
CA GLY A 204 -18.14 -7.25 9.50
C GLY A 204 -16.70 -7.55 9.04
N VAL A 205 -15.69 -7.08 9.79
CA VAL A 205 -14.28 -7.35 9.45
C VAL A 205 -13.94 -8.79 9.72
N ASP A 206 -13.72 -9.56 8.65
CA ASP A 206 -13.36 -10.97 8.72
C ASP A 206 -11.86 -11.19 8.88
N ARG A 207 -11.04 -10.41 8.17
CA ARG A 207 -9.58 -10.45 8.22
C ARG A 207 -8.98 -9.06 8.09
N SER A 208 -7.79 -8.90 8.65
CA SER A 208 -7.01 -7.66 8.58
C SER A 208 -5.57 -7.94 8.18
N SER A 209 -4.97 -6.99 7.46
CA SER A 209 -3.57 -6.98 7.01
C SER A 209 -2.89 -5.69 7.45
N GLY A 210 -1.56 -5.69 7.49
CA GLY A 210 -0.75 -4.51 7.86
C GLY A 210 -0.56 -3.52 6.70
N SER A 211 -0.81 -3.91 5.45
CA SER A 211 -0.66 -3.04 4.28
C SER A 211 -1.71 -3.34 3.20
N SER A 212 -1.91 -2.38 2.31
CA SER A 212 -2.99 -2.39 1.33
C SER A 212 -2.78 -3.41 0.21
N ASP A 213 -1.55 -3.58 -0.28
CA ASP A 213 -1.23 -4.58 -1.30
C ASP A 213 -1.31 -6.00 -0.74
N TRP A 214 -0.78 -6.24 0.47
CA TRP A 214 -0.94 -7.54 1.14
C TRP A 214 -2.41 -7.88 1.43
N LEU A 215 -3.25 -6.87 1.66
CA LEU A 215 -4.69 -7.09 1.78
C LEU A 215 -5.28 -7.60 0.47
N LYS A 216 -4.90 -7.00 -0.67
CA LYS A 216 -5.30 -7.45 -2.01
C LYS A 216 -4.88 -8.90 -2.24
N ASP A 217 -3.60 -9.21 -2.00
CA ASP A 217 -3.07 -10.57 -2.17
C ASP A 217 -3.78 -11.59 -1.28
N MET A 218 -4.03 -11.24 -0.01
CA MET A 218 -4.79 -12.07 0.91
C MET A 218 -6.21 -12.31 0.40
N PHE A 219 -6.88 -11.28 -0.12
CA PHE A 219 -8.21 -11.38 -0.72
C PHE A 219 -8.22 -12.33 -1.92
N LEU A 220 -7.26 -12.20 -2.83
CA LEU A 220 -7.15 -13.03 -4.03
C LEU A 220 -6.90 -14.52 -3.72
N GLN A 221 -6.17 -14.81 -2.66
CA GLN A 221 -5.85 -16.17 -2.22
C GLN A 221 -6.97 -16.81 -1.38
N GLY A 222 -7.81 -16.00 -0.76
CA GLY A 222 -8.87 -16.47 0.14
C GLY A 222 -10.24 -16.57 -0.52
N ASP A 223 -11.22 -16.92 0.30
CA ASP A 223 -12.65 -16.94 -0.06
C ASP A 223 -13.39 -15.89 0.77
N PHE A 224 -13.20 -14.64 0.39
CA PHE A 224 -13.78 -13.47 1.06
C PHE A 224 -14.85 -12.82 0.20
N ASP A 225 -15.84 -12.20 0.84
CA ASP A 225 -16.97 -11.57 0.16
C ASP A 225 -16.65 -10.17 -0.36
N ALA A 226 -15.85 -9.42 0.39
CA ALA A 226 -15.54 -8.04 0.09
C ALA A 226 -14.19 -7.61 0.70
N MET A 227 -13.64 -6.51 0.19
CA MET A 227 -12.53 -5.79 0.82
C MET A 227 -12.77 -4.28 0.83
N VAL A 228 -12.25 -3.61 1.86
CA VAL A 228 -12.11 -2.15 1.91
C VAL A 228 -10.67 -1.83 1.59
N ASN A 229 -10.45 -1.17 0.46
CA ASN A 229 -9.11 -0.87 -0.02
C ASN A 229 -9.14 0.35 -0.96
N TYR A 230 -7.97 0.76 -1.45
CA TYR A 230 -7.90 1.75 -2.52
C TYR A 230 -8.54 1.26 -3.80
N GLU A 231 -9.20 2.16 -4.52
CA GLU A 231 -9.81 1.87 -5.82
C GLU A 231 -8.80 1.24 -6.79
N CYS A 232 -7.58 1.77 -6.89
CA CYS A 232 -6.54 1.25 -7.76
C CYS A 232 -6.25 -0.24 -7.48
N LEU A 233 -6.18 -0.66 -6.21
CA LEU A 233 -5.96 -2.05 -5.83
C LEU A 233 -7.20 -2.93 -6.03
N VAL A 234 -8.42 -2.38 -5.93
CA VAL A 234 -9.65 -3.11 -6.29
C VAL A 234 -9.73 -3.34 -7.80
N ILE A 235 -9.37 -2.35 -8.60
CA ILE A 235 -9.29 -2.47 -10.07
C ILE A 235 -8.28 -3.56 -10.46
N GLN A 236 -7.11 -3.56 -9.84
CA GLN A 236 -6.08 -4.57 -10.07
C GLN A 236 -6.54 -5.97 -9.66
N ALA A 237 -7.14 -6.09 -8.46
CA ALA A 237 -7.73 -7.36 -8.04
C ALA A 237 -8.75 -7.88 -9.07
N ASN A 238 -9.55 -6.99 -9.67
CA ASN A 238 -10.49 -7.36 -10.72
C ASN A 238 -9.80 -7.88 -11.98
N GLN A 239 -8.71 -7.25 -12.41
CA GLN A 239 -7.93 -7.76 -13.56
C GLN A 239 -7.38 -9.16 -13.29
N GLU A 240 -6.89 -9.43 -12.09
CA GLU A 240 -6.39 -10.74 -11.70
C GLU A 240 -7.52 -11.78 -11.57
N LEU A 241 -8.66 -11.41 -10.98
CA LEU A 241 -9.84 -12.29 -10.87
C LEU A 241 -10.36 -12.68 -12.25
N GLU A 242 -10.49 -11.72 -13.16
CA GLU A 242 -10.95 -11.96 -14.54
C GLU A 242 -9.97 -12.84 -15.31
N ALA A 243 -8.66 -12.61 -15.18
CA ALA A 243 -7.62 -13.45 -15.80
C ALA A 243 -7.68 -14.92 -15.32
N GLN A 244 -8.16 -15.14 -14.08
CA GLN A 244 -8.38 -16.47 -13.49
C GLN A 244 -9.77 -17.04 -13.79
N GLY A 245 -10.64 -16.32 -14.51
CA GLY A 245 -12.04 -16.71 -14.75
C GLY A 245 -12.90 -16.68 -13.48
N ARG A 246 -12.49 -15.90 -12.48
CA ARG A 246 -13.22 -15.67 -11.22
C ARG A 246 -14.11 -14.44 -11.33
N GLU A 247 -15.10 -14.39 -10.45
CA GLU A 247 -16.03 -13.28 -10.35
C GLU A 247 -15.33 -11.97 -9.93
N PRO A 248 -15.56 -10.84 -10.65
CA PRO A 248 -15.01 -9.54 -10.27
C PRO A 248 -15.75 -8.94 -9.07
N LEU A 249 -15.14 -7.93 -8.48
CA LEU A 249 -15.71 -7.09 -7.44
C LEU A 249 -16.49 -5.93 -8.06
N TYR A 250 -17.68 -5.70 -7.57
CA TYR A 250 -18.42 -4.46 -7.78
C TYR A 250 -17.88 -3.38 -6.84
N VAL A 251 -17.49 -2.23 -7.39
CA VAL A 251 -16.94 -1.14 -6.60
C VAL A 251 -18.08 -0.27 -6.06
N VAL A 252 -18.14 -0.13 -4.74
CA VAL A 252 -19.06 0.77 -4.05
C VAL A 252 -18.27 1.95 -3.51
N TYR A 253 -18.62 3.16 -3.97
CA TYR A 253 -18.13 4.43 -3.45
C TYR A 253 -19.14 4.92 -2.43
N PRO A 254 -18.83 4.94 -1.13
CA PRO A 254 -19.75 5.47 -0.13
C PRO A 254 -20.08 6.94 -0.42
N THR A 255 -21.37 7.27 -0.44
CA THR A 255 -21.83 8.64 -0.68
C THR A 255 -21.52 9.58 0.49
N ASP A 256 -21.24 9.01 1.63
CA ASP A 256 -20.78 9.64 2.86
C ASP A 256 -19.48 8.97 3.33
N GLY A 257 -18.60 9.70 3.99
CA GLY A 257 -17.37 9.13 4.55
C GLY A 257 -16.35 8.61 3.52
N LEU A 258 -16.44 9.03 2.26
CA LEU A 258 -15.42 8.74 1.25
C LEU A 258 -14.13 9.50 1.58
N THR A 259 -13.02 8.77 1.69
CA THR A 259 -11.70 9.34 1.90
C THR A 259 -10.84 9.15 0.67
N ILE A 260 -9.97 10.11 0.39
CA ILE A 260 -9.10 10.13 -0.79
C ILE A 260 -7.66 10.18 -0.31
N ALA A 261 -6.84 9.27 -0.82
CA ALA A 261 -5.39 9.26 -0.63
C ALA A 261 -4.75 10.06 -1.76
N ASP A 262 -3.80 10.93 -1.43
CA ASP A 262 -3.12 11.85 -2.36
C ASP A 262 -1.66 11.48 -2.65
N SER A 263 -1.18 10.40 -2.07
CA SER A 263 0.10 9.74 -2.37
C SER A 263 1.27 10.70 -2.58
N PRO A 264 1.67 11.51 -1.59
CA PRO A 264 2.74 12.50 -1.73
C PRO A 264 4.11 11.82 -1.74
N LEU A 265 4.95 12.18 -2.71
CA LEU A 265 6.36 11.83 -2.75
C LEU A 265 7.19 13.02 -2.26
N ALA A 266 7.96 12.85 -1.19
CA ALA A 266 8.76 13.90 -0.57
C ALA A 266 10.23 13.49 -0.43
N TYR A 267 11.14 14.43 -0.69
CA TYR A 267 12.57 14.25 -0.49
C TYR A 267 12.96 14.46 0.97
N VAL A 268 13.85 13.61 1.49
CA VAL A 268 14.46 13.76 2.82
C VAL A 268 15.83 14.41 2.65
N ASP A 269 15.94 15.69 3.00
CA ASP A 269 17.17 16.45 2.82
C ASP A 269 18.25 16.02 3.82
N GLN A 270 19.26 15.34 3.30
CA GLN A 270 20.47 14.93 4.04
C GLN A 270 21.72 15.73 3.60
N GLY A 271 21.52 16.84 2.86
CA GLY A 271 22.61 17.70 2.36
C GLY A 271 23.29 17.16 1.10
N ASP A 272 22.71 16.19 0.40
CA ASP A 272 23.23 15.63 -0.86
C ASP A 272 22.48 16.23 -2.06
N GLY A 273 23.05 17.31 -2.64
CA GLY A 273 22.44 18.01 -3.77
C GLY A 273 22.35 17.16 -5.05
N GLU A 274 23.22 16.15 -5.24
CA GLU A 274 23.12 15.27 -6.40
C GLU A 274 21.93 14.30 -6.29
N LYS A 275 21.64 13.83 -5.09
CA LYS A 275 20.47 13.02 -4.81
C LYS A 275 19.17 13.83 -4.90
N GLU A 276 19.20 15.08 -4.42
CA GLU A 276 18.06 16.01 -4.55
C GLU A 276 17.73 16.26 -6.03
N GLU A 277 18.73 16.50 -6.88
CA GLU A 277 18.52 16.66 -8.33
C GLU A 277 17.95 15.39 -8.97
N LEU A 278 18.47 14.22 -8.59
CA LEU A 278 17.96 12.93 -9.09
C LEU A 278 16.52 12.68 -8.65
N PHE A 279 16.19 13.01 -7.40
CA PHE A 279 14.83 12.94 -6.87
C PHE A 279 13.87 13.83 -7.66
N LEU A 280 14.24 15.07 -7.93
CA LEU A 280 13.41 16.00 -8.71
C LEU A 280 13.14 15.50 -10.13
N LYS A 281 14.13 14.88 -10.78
CA LYS A 281 13.92 14.22 -12.08
C LYS A 281 12.93 13.06 -12.00
N LEU A 282 13.04 12.23 -10.95
CA LEU A 282 12.09 11.15 -10.72
C LEU A 282 10.66 11.68 -10.50
N GLN A 283 10.53 12.72 -9.69
CA GLN A 283 9.24 13.34 -9.40
C GLN A 283 8.62 13.93 -10.68
N GLU A 284 9.39 14.66 -11.49
CA GLU A 284 8.94 15.19 -12.79
C GLU A 284 8.55 14.06 -13.77
N TYR A 285 9.24 12.93 -13.71
CA TYR A 285 8.93 11.78 -14.57
C TYR A 285 7.60 11.10 -14.18
N LEU A 286 7.23 11.15 -12.90
CA LEU A 286 5.99 10.57 -12.38
C LEU A 286 4.78 11.49 -12.54
N LEU A 287 4.96 12.81 -12.62
CA LEU A 287 3.90 13.82 -12.81
C LEU A 287 3.58 14.04 -14.28
#